data_f730903d8e91d63d1810cc59b062815e
#
_entry.id   f730903d8e91d63d1810cc59b062815e
#
_cell.length_a   1.000
_cell.length_b   1.000
_cell.length_c   1.000
_cell.angle_alpha   90.00
_cell.angle_beta   90.00
_cell.angle_gamma   90.00
#
_symmetry.space_group_name_H-M   'P 1'
#
loop_
_entity.id
_entity.type
_entity.pdbx_description
1 polymer ?
#
loop_
_entity_poly.entity_id
_entity_poly.type
_entity_poly.pdbx_seq_one_letter_code
_entity_poly.pdbx_strand_id
1 'polypeptide(L)'
;FDPETKGKQFEVFIKWFLKHDPEWSTQVDQIWLWDEYPDRWGPDCGIDLVFKHKNSEVWAVQAKCYSPEHSITKKDVDTFLSESSRSLIDKRLLITTTDLIGANAKRTCENQEKDVVQFLYSDFEKAEIEYPEDISELNKAKRKDPPKPRPHQSEAVDEVEKGFKNNDRGQLIMACGTGKTYTALWIRERINSQSTLVLVPSLSLLSQTLREWTFASKESFDVLCVCSDETVGKKSGYDPIIQSVHDLPFPVTSDVEVIGNFLQAKGSKVIFSTYHSSPLIAQSQSKNKAPSFELVIADEAHRCTGEAGSSFTTVLDNSLIRAKKRLFTTATPKTYTANLKKSAEERGVEITGMDEEKVFGKVFYSLPFG
;
A
#
# COMPACT_ATOMS: atom_id res chain seq x y z
N PHE A 1 -26.51 -11.09 23.08
CA PHE A 1 -25.74 -10.10 23.90
C PHE A 1 -26.45 -8.75 23.83
N ASP A 2 -26.45 -8.01 24.93
CA ASP A 2 -26.89 -6.62 24.91
C ASP A 2 -25.91 -5.73 24.12
N PRO A 3 -26.34 -4.55 23.60
CA PRO A 3 -25.51 -3.72 22.75
C PRO A 3 -24.19 -3.25 23.39
N GLU A 4 -24.16 -3.00 24.71
CA GLU A 4 -22.97 -2.54 25.42
C GLU A 4 -21.91 -3.66 25.50
N THR A 5 -22.33 -4.87 25.92
CA THR A 5 -21.46 -6.04 25.93
C THR A 5 -20.89 -6.35 24.54
N LYS A 6 -21.73 -6.26 23.51
CA LYS A 6 -21.32 -6.47 22.12
C LYS A 6 -20.26 -5.43 21.67
N GLY A 7 -20.44 -4.17 22.05
CA GLY A 7 -19.48 -3.11 21.79
C GLY A 7 -18.11 -3.39 22.41
N LYS A 8 -18.08 -3.69 23.71
CA LYS A 8 -16.84 -4.03 24.42
C LYS A 8 -16.13 -5.26 23.88
N GLN A 9 -16.89 -6.30 23.49
CA GLN A 9 -16.31 -7.47 22.84
C GLN A 9 -15.69 -7.11 21.49
N PHE A 10 -16.31 -6.22 20.72
CA PHE A 10 -15.76 -5.75 19.46
C PHE A 10 -14.48 -4.95 19.66
N GLU A 11 -14.38 -4.09 20.66
CA GLU A 11 -13.13 -3.37 21.00
C GLU A 11 -11.98 -4.35 21.30
N VAL A 12 -12.24 -5.41 22.09
CA VAL A 12 -11.25 -6.46 22.37
C VAL A 12 -10.84 -7.19 21.09
N PHE A 13 -11.81 -7.51 20.24
CA PHE A 13 -11.55 -8.09 18.92
C PHE A 13 -10.69 -7.18 18.05
N ILE A 14 -10.97 -5.89 17.98
CA ILE A 14 -10.17 -4.92 17.21
C ILE A 14 -8.75 -4.82 17.75
N LYS A 15 -8.56 -4.80 19.08
CA LYS A 15 -7.21 -4.84 19.67
C LYS A 15 -6.43 -6.06 19.23
N TRP A 16 -7.07 -7.22 19.21
CA TRP A 16 -6.48 -8.45 18.72
C TRP A 16 -6.21 -8.39 17.22
N PHE A 17 -7.19 -7.95 16.42
CA PHE A 17 -7.09 -7.87 14.96
C PHE A 17 -5.90 -7.02 14.51
N LEU A 18 -5.78 -5.80 15.01
CA LEU A 18 -4.69 -4.88 14.67
C LEU A 18 -3.29 -5.41 15.03
N LYS A 19 -3.20 -6.35 15.98
CA LYS A 19 -1.95 -7.04 16.31
C LYS A 19 -1.62 -8.22 15.41
N HIS A 20 -2.62 -8.88 14.84
CA HIS A 20 -2.46 -10.17 14.16
C HIS A 20 -2.68 -10.11 12.66
N ASP A 21 -3.44 -9.13 12.18
CA ASP A 21 -3.60 -8.91 10.74
C ASP A 21 -2.23 -8.67 10.08
N PRO A 22 -1.93 -9.37 8.96
CA PRO A 22 -0.63 -9.24 8.29
C PRO A 22 -0.26 -7.82 7.91
N GLU A 23 -1.24 -7.00 7.51
CA GLU A 23 -1.03 -5.60 7.09
C GLU A 23 -0.86 -4.68 8.30
N TRP A 24 -1.81 -4.68 9.24
CA TRP A 24 -1.79 -3.80 10.41
C TRP A 24 -0.64 -4.12 11.37
N SER A 25 -0.28 -5.39 11.56
CA SER A 25 0.86 -5.77 12.40
C SER A 25 2.21 -5.25 11.91
N THR A 26 2.33 -4.86 10.64
CA THR A 26 3.53 -4.19 10.12
C THR A 26 3.64 -2.74 10.57
N GLN A 27 2.56 -2.16 11.06
CA GLN A 27 2.43 -0.74 11.35
C GLN A 27 2.29 -0.47 12.85
N VAL A 28 1.58 -1.33 13.59
CA VAL A 28 1.31 -1.18 15.02
C VAL A 28 2.51 -1.61 15.85
N ASP A 29 3.02 -0.72 16.71
CA ASP A 29 4.07 -0.97 17.70
C ASP A 29 3.44 -1.40 19.04
N GLN A 30 2.57 -0.57 19.61
CA GLN A 30 1.86 -0.80 20.87
C GLN A 30 0.39 -0.43 20.72
N ILE A 31 -0.50 -1.15 21.41
CA ILE A 31 -1.94 -0.89 21.37
C ILE A 31 -2.60 -1.14 22.72
N TRP A 32 -3.52 -0.25 23.09
CA TRP A 32 -4.27 -0.26 24.35
C TRP A 32 -5.76 -0.09 24.08
N LEU A 33 -6.60 -0.71 24.88
CA LEU A 33 -7.96 -0.24 25.09
C LEU A 33 -7.90 1.14 25.77
N TRP A 34 -8.94 1.96 25.59
CA TRP A 34 -8.93 3.30 26.17
C TRP A 34 -8.64 3.29 27.67
N ASP A 35 -9.25 2.37 28.41
CA ASP A 35 -9.05 2.25 29.85
C ASP A 35 -7.63 1.82 30.26
N GLU A 36 -6.87 1.22 29.36
CA GLU A 36 -5.49 0.80 29.56
C GLU A 36 -4.48 1.86 29.13
N TYR A 37 -4.92 2.89 28.38
CA TYR A 37 -3.99 3.87 27.81
C TYR A 37 -3.39 4.77 28.90
N PRO A 38 -2.04 4.83 29.03
CA PRO A 38 -1.38 5.53 30.12
C PRO A 38 -1.68 7.04 30.18
N ASP A 39 -1.80 7.67 28.99
CA ASP A 39 -1.98 9.12 28.87
C ASP A 39 -3.44 9.52 28.62
N ARG A 40 -4.41 8.68 29.02
CA ARG A 40 -5.84 8.98 28.91
C ARG A 40 -6.24 10.22 29.71
N TRP A 41 -7.12 11.04 29.17
CA TRP A 41 -7.56 12.30 29.78
C TRP A 41 -8.97 12.29 30.36
N GLY A 42 -9.64 11.15 30.35
CA GLY A 42 -11.01 11.00 30.88
C GLY A 42 -11.48 9.55 30.89
N PRO A 43 -12.59 9.24 31.56
CA PRO A 43 -13.09 7.87 31.68
C PRO A 43 -13.66 7.33 30.36
N ASP A 44 -14.48 8.10 29.67
CA ASP A 44 -15.07 7.80 28.36
C ASP A 44 -15.10 9.09 27.54
N CYS A 45 -14.54 9.04 26.35
CA CYS A 45 -14.45 10.20 25.47
C CYS A 45 -14.73 9.84 23.99
N GLY A 46 -15.37 8.68 23.73
CA GLY A 46 -15.65 8.23 22.38
C GLY A 46 -14.41 7.76 21.59
N ILE A 47 -13.31 7.53 22.30
CA ILE A 47 -12.13 6.81 21.79
C ILE A 47 -12.13 5.44 22.45
N ASP A 48 -12.15 4.38 21.68
CA ASP A 48 -12.26 3.01 22.17
C ASP A 48 -10.88 2.35 22.36
N LEU A 49 -9.92 2.67 21.46
CA LEU A 49 -8.53 2.21 21.55
C LEU A 49 -7.56 3.33 21.17
N VAL A 50 -6.32 3.16 21.60
CA VAL A 50 -5.19 3.97 21.14
C VAL A 50 -4.07 3.03 20.75
N PHE A 51 -3.40 3.30 19.64
CA PHE A 51 -2.16 2.60 19.32
C PHE A 51 -1.05 3.57 18.95
N LYS A 52 0.19 3.13 19.20
CA LYS A 52 1.39 3.79 18.72
C LYS A 52 1.83 3.10 17.44
N HIS A 53 1.96 3.85 16.37
CA HIS A 53 2.50 3.39 15.12
C HIS A 53 4.04 3.30 15.19
N LYS A 54 4.67 2.44 14.40
CA LYS A 54 6.14 2.26 14.38
C LYS A 54 6.92 3.53 14.00
N ASN A 55 6.31 4.47 13.29
CA ASN A 55 6.87 5.80 13.03
C ASN A 55 6.73 6.77 14.20
N SER A 56 6.24 6.32 15.36
CA SER A 56 5.97 7.05 16.60
C SER A 56 4.70 7.90 16.62
N GLU A 57 3.90 7.93 15.55
CA GLU A 57 2.57 8.56 15.58
C GLU A 57 1.63 7.84 16.56
N VAL A 58 0.79 8.61 17.24
CA VAL A 58 -0.26 8.12 18.14
C VAL A 58 -1.60 8.19 17.42
N TRP A 59 -2.28 7.05 17.34
CA TRP A 59 -3.55 6.90 16.63
C TRP A 59 -4.70 6.65 17.59
N ALA A 60 -5.75 7.43 17.48
CA ALA A 60 -7.02 7.14 18.14
C ALA A 60 -7.88 6.23 17.25
N VAL A 61 -8.54 5.26 17.86
CA VAL A 61 -9.42 4.31 17.18
C VAL A 61 -10.81 4.38 17.76
N GLN A 62 -11.82 4.47 16.88
CA GLN A 62 -13.21 4.24 17.23
C GLN A 62 -13.72 2.97 16.56
N ALA A 63 -14.31 2.07 17.34
CA ALA A 63 -14.84 0.79 16.93
C ALA A 63 -16.37 0.81 17.01
N LYS A 64 -17.07 0.63 15.88
CA LYS A 64 -18.54 0.63 15.80
C LYS A 64 -19.07 -0.72 15.35
N CYS A 65 -19.72 -1.43 16.27
CA CYS A 65 -20.31 -2.73 16.01
C CYS A 65 -21.83 -2.59 15.74
N TYR A 66 -22.17 -2.42 14.50
CA TYR A 66 -23.58 -2.29 14.04
C TYR A 66 -23.98 -3.47 13.14
N SER A 67 -25.26 -3.55 12.80
CA SER A 67 -25.72 -4.48 11.75
C SER A 67 -25.19 -4.03 10.39
N PRO A 68 -25.04 -4.96 9.42
CA PRO A 68 -24.55 -4.61 8.07
C PRO A 68 -25.40 -3.55 7.35
N GLU A 69 -26.69 -3.46 7.68
CA GLU A 69 -27.64 -2.51 7.09
C GLU A 69 -27.61 -1.13 7.77
N HIS A 70 -26.91 -1.00 8.89
CA HIS A 70 -26.82 0.28 9.60
C HIS A 70 -25.86 1.23 8.89
N SER A 71 -26.33 2.44 8.60
CA SER A 71 -25.49 3.50 8.04
C SER A 71 -24.88 4.36 9.14
N ILE A 72 -23.54 4.46 9.17
CA ILE A 72 -22.83 5.36 10.08
C ILE A 72 -23.26 6.79 9.80
N THR A 73 -23.77 7.45 10.83
CA THR A 73 -24.21 8.85 10.75
C THR A 73 -23.12 9.81 11.25
N LYS A 74 -23.28 11.11 10.92
CA LYS A 74 -22.39 12.15 11.46
C LYS A 74 -22.33 12.11 12.99
N LYS A 75 -23.47 11.89 13.66
CA LYS A 75 -23.56 11.82 15.13
C LYS A 75 -22.71 10.69 15.71
N ASP A 76 -22.56 9.58 14.99
CA ASP A 76 -21.76 8.44 15.44
C ASP A 76 -20.28 8.73 15.52
N VAL A 77 -19.80 9.74 14.79
CA VAL A 77 -18.38 10.09 14.70
C VAL A 77 -18.02 11.44 15.35
N ASP A 78 -18.99 12.32 15.63
CA ASP A 78 -18.73 13.68 16.09
C ASP A 78 -17.91 13.73 17.39
N THR A 79 -18.28 12.91 18.39
CA THR A 79 -17.55 12.87 19.68
C THR A 79 -16.11 12.39 19.49
N PHE A 80 -15.92 11.33 18.70
CA PHE A 80 -14.61 10.80 18.36
C PHE A 80 -13.72 11.85 17.67
N LEU A 81 -14.26 12.55 16.67
CA LEU A 81 -13.52 13.57 15.93
C LEU A 81 -13.15 14.75 16.82
N SER A 82 -14.06 15.15 17.72
CA SER A 82 -13.81 16.22 18.69
C SER A 82 -12.70 15.86 19.68
N GLU A 83 -12.81 14.72 20.35
CA GLU A 83 -11.86 14.31 21.39
C GLU A 83 -10.49 13.93 20.84
N SER A 84 -10.44 13.31 19.67
CA SER A 84 -9.19 12.98 18.98
C SER A 84 -8.52 14.18 18.27
N SER A 85 -9.09 15.38 18.35
CA SER A 85 -8.45 16.61 17.86
C SER A 85 -7.27 17.08 18.69
N ARG A 86 -7.12 16.56 19.92
CA ARG A 86 -6.03 16.91 20.86
C ARG A 86 -4.66 16.64 20.22
N SER A 87 -3.67 17.46 20.60
CA SER A 87 -2.30 17.40 20.07
C SER A 87 -1.57 16.08 20.36
N LEU A 88 -2.04 15.30 21.34
CA LEU A 88 -1.51 13.96 21.66
C LEU A 88 -1.86 12.91 20.62
N ILE A 89 -2.83 13.16 19.76
CA ILE A 89 -3.27 12.25 18.72
C ILE A 89 -2.80 12.80 17.37
N ASP A 90 -2.15 11.99 16.57
CA ASP A 90 -1.67 12.38 15.23
C ASP A 90 -2.66 11.99 14.14
N LYS A 91 -3.23 10.80 14.20
CA LYS A 91 -4.16 10.24 13.20
C LYS A 91 -5.32 9.48 13.84
N ARG A 92 -6.27 9.13 13.02
CA ARG A 92 -7.53 8.51 13.43
C ARG A 92 -7.84 7.28 12.61
N LEU A 93 -8.45 6.27 13.25
CA LEU A 93 -8.95 5.06 12.60
C LEU A 93 -10.40 4.81 13.03
N LEU A 94 -11.33 4.84 12.07
CA LEU A 94 -12.71 4.43 12.27
C LEU A 94 -12.87 3.00 11.75
N ILE A 95 -13.19 2.07 12.65
CA ILE A 95 -13.44 0.66 12.30
C ILE A 95 -14.91 0.33 12.53
N THR A 96 -15.54 -0.29 11.54
CA THR A 96 -16.98 -0.59 11.61
C THR A 96 -17.34 -1.92 10.97
N THR A 97 -18.37 -2.57 11.50
CA THR A 97 -18.97 -3.80 10.97
C THR A 97 -20.01 -3.56 9.88
N THR A 98 -20.02 -2.39 9.24
CA THR A 98 -20.85 -2.05 8.09
C THR A 98 -20.03 -1.32 7.03
N ASP A 99 -20.40 -1.46 5.76
CA ASP A 99 -19.83 -0.69 4.65
C ASP A 99 -20.59 0.61 4.39
N LEU A 100 -21.69 0.83 5.09
CA LEU A 100 -22.58 1.97 4.85
C LEU A 100 -22.14 3.18 5.69
N ILE A 101 -21.44 4.11 5.06
CA ILE A 101 -21.11 5.41 5.64
C ILE A 101 -22.03 6.48 5.02
N GLY A 102 -22.83 7.12 5.85
CA GLY A 102 -23.72 8.20 5.38
C GLY A 102 -22.94 9.39 4.81
N ALA A 103 -23.45 10.02 3.76
CA ALA A 103 -22.76 11.09 3.03
C ALA A 103 -22.24 12.23 3.94
N ASN A 104 -22.98 12.59 5.00
CA ASN A 104 -22.56 13.60 5.96
C ASN A 104 -21.42 13.12 6.85
N ALA A 105 -21.41 11.85 7.28
CA ALA A 105 -20.33 11.26 8.05
C ALA A 105 -19.06 11.18 7.19
N LYS A 106 -19.17 10.66 5.96
CA LYS A 106 -18.06 10.57 5.00
C LYS A 106 -17.42 11.95 4.78
N ARG A 107 -18.22 12.93 4.39
CA ARG A 107 -17.73 14.32 4.19
C ARG A 107 -17.09 14.91 5.44
N THR A 108 -17.60 14.61 6.64
CA THR A 108 -17.03 15.11 7.89
C THR A 108 -15.68 14.47 8.18
N CYS A 109 -15.50 13.16 7.92
CA CYS A 109 -14.23 12.47 8.07
C CYS A 109 -13.17 12.94 7.06
N GLU A 110 -13.57 13.15 5.79
CA GLU A 110 -12.67 13.60 4.71
C GLU A 110 -12.16 15.04 4.90
N ASN A 111 -12.93 15.91 5.58
CA ASN A 111 -12.58 17.31 5.77
C ASN A 111 -12.01 17.61 7.17
N GLN A 112 -11.20 16.71 7.70
CA GLN A 112 -10.52 16.89 8.99
C GLN A 112 -9.06 17.34 8.75
N GLU A 113 -8.52 18.13 9.71
CA GLU A 113 -7.09 18.48 9.73
C GLU A 113 -6.21 17.24 9.90
N LYS A 114 -6.65 16.28 10.73
CA LYS A 114 -6.00 15.00 10.94
C LYS A 114 -6.73 13.93 10.14
N ASP A 115 -5.99 13.13 9.38
CA ASP A 115 -6.55 12.06 8.57
C ASP A 115 -7.41 11.09 9.38
N VAL A 116 -8.50 10.64 8.78
CA VAL A 116 -9.38 9.59 9.29
C VAL A 116 -9.37 8.42 8.33
N VAL A 117 -8.61 7.39 8.66
CA VAL A 117 -8.63 6.12 7.93
C VAL A 117 -9.93 5.40 8.27
N GLN A 118 -10.62 4.84 7.28
CA GLN A 118 -11.84 4.08 7.44
C GLN A 118 -11.56 2.61 7.12
N PHE A 119 -11.84 1.72 8.07
CA PHE A 119 -11.75 0.27 7.91
C PHE A 119 -13.13 -0.33 8.07
N LEU A 120 -13.68 -0.86 7.00
CA LEU A 120 -15.07 -1.23 6.87
C LEU A 120 -15.26 -2.75 6.95
N TYR A 121 -16.52 -3.22 6.95
CA TYR A 121 -16.82 -4.64 7.01
C TYR A 121 -16.16 -5.44 5.87
N SER A 122 -16.23 -4.94 4.65
CA SER A 122 -15.62 -5.59 3.49
C SER A 122 -14.09 -5.70 3.56
N ASP A 123 -13.42 -4.91 4.40
CA ASP A 123 -11.98 -5.01 4.61
C ASP A 123 -11.62 -6.17 5.54
N PHE A 124 -12.48 -6.49 6.52
CA PHE A 124 -12.34 -7.72 7.31
C PHE A 124 -12.48 -8.98 6.45
N GLU A 125 -13.40 -8.98 5.46
CA GLU A 125 -13.57 -10.12 4.55
C GLU A 125 -12.32 -10.36 3.66
N LYS A 126 -11.59 -9.29 3.35
CA LYS A 126 -10.35 -9.35 2.55
C LYS A 126 -9.12 -9.71 3.39
N ALA A 127 -9.21 -9.65 4.72
CA ALA A 127 -8.09 -9.94 5.61
C ALA A 127 -7.68 -11.42 5.54
N GLU A 128 -6.36 -11.67 5.55
CA GLU A 128 -5.80 -13.01 5.43
C GLU A 128 -5.62 -13.67 6.81
N ILE A 129 -6.72 -13.67 7.59
CA ILE A 129 -6.81 -14.26 8.94
C ILE A 129 -7.91 -15.33 8.95
N GLU A 130 -7.69 -16.38 9.72
CA GLU A 130 -8.72 -17.33 10.11
C GLU A 130 -9.38 -16.83 11.38
N TYR A 131 -10.62 -16.35 11.23
CA TYR A 131 -11.39 -15.86 12.38
C TYR A 131 -11.83 -17.01 13.27
N PRO A 132 -11.73 -16.90 14.62
CA PRO A 132 -12.29 -17.88 15.53
C PRO A 132 -13.82 -17.79 15.53
N GLU A 133 -14.47 -18.90 15.87
CA GLU A 133 -15.95 -18.92 15.99
C GLU A 133 -16.45 -18.12 17.19
N ASP A 134 -15.63 -17.99 18.23
CA ASP A 134 -15.97 -17.25 19.45
C ASP A 134 -14.82 -16.36 19.91
N ILE A 135 -15.16 -15.20 20.48
CA ILE A 135 -14.18 -14.22 20.97
C ILE A 135 -13.26 -14.77 22.06
N SER A 136 -13.71 -15.73 22.85
CA SER A 136 -12.88 -16.41 23.84
C SER A 136 -11.76 -17.25 23.22
N GLU A 137 -11.86 -17.53 21.93
CA GLU A 137 -10.90 -18.31 21.16
C GLU A 137 -9.89 -17.47 20.37
N LEU A 138 -9.89 -16.14 20.51
CA LEU A 138 -8.96 -15.23 19.81
C LEU A 138 -7.50 -15.68 19.93
N ASN A 139 -7.10 -16.23 21.07
CA ASN A 139 -5.74 -16.76 21.28
C ASN A 139 -5.41 -18.01 20.44
N LYS A 140 -6.41 -18.67 19.87
CA LYS A 140 -6.26 -19.85 19.01
C LYS A 140 -6.27 -19.52 17.53
N ALA A 141 -6.68 -18.31 17.17
CA ALA A 141 -6.76 -17.88 15.79
C ALA A 141 -5.37 -17.86 15.13
N LYS A 142 -5.32 -18.27 13.89
CA LYS A 142 -4.09 -18.39 13.12
C LYS A 142 -4.17 -17.52 11.86
N ARG A 143 -3.01 -17.06 11.39
CA ARG A 143 -2.90 -16.55 10.03
C ARG A 143 -3.11 -17.70 9.05
N LYS A 144 -3.72 -17.43 7.92
CA LYS A 144 -3.77 -18.37 6.80
C LYS A 144 -2.35 -18.73 6.36
N ASP A 145 -2.20 -19.91 5.81
CA ASP A 145 -0.89 -20.30 5.25
C ASP A 145 -0.56 -19.45 4.02
N PRO A 146 0.63 -18.84 3.97
CA PRO A 146 1.03 -18.04 2.82
C PRO A 146 1.19 -18.93 1.58
N PRO A 147 0.92 -18.38 0.37
CA PRO A 147 1.07 -19.13 -0.86
C PRO A 147 2.52 -19.52 -1.11
N LYS A 148 2.71 -20.69 -1.70
CA LYS A 148 4.03 -21.19 -2.14
C LYS A 148 4.23 -20.91 -3.63
N PRO A 149 5.47 -20.64 -4.06
CA PRO A 149 5.75 -20.44 -5.49
C PRO A 149 5.36 -21.68 -6.33
N ARG A 150 4.64 -21.45 -7.43
CA ARG A 150 4.39 -22.46 -8.45
C ARG A 150 5.67 -22.66 -9.29
N PRO A 151 5.84 -23.78 -10.04
CA PRO A 151 7.05 -24.04 -10.80
C PRO A 151 7.49 -22.88 -11.71
N HIS A 152 6.59 -22.31 -12.49
CA HIS A 152 6.88 -21.18 -13.39
C HIS A 152 7.27 -19.90 -12.62
N GLN A 153 6.76 -19.70 -11.40
CA GLN A 153 7.14 -18.56 -10.56
C GLN A 153 8.54 -18.76 -9.97
N SER A 154 8.88 -19.99 -9.55
CA SER A 154 10.23 -20.33 -9.11
C SER A 154 11.26 -20.13 -10.22
N GLU A 155 10.94 -20.58 -11.43
CA GLU A 155 11.76 -20.36 -12.61
C GLU A 155 11.96 -18.87 -12.91
N ALA A 156 10.88 -18.07 -12.86
CA ALA A 156 10.93 -16.63 -13.04
C ALA A 156 11.85 -15.94 -12.02
N VAL A 157 11.77 -16.34 -10.74
CA VAL A 157 12.63 -15.83 -9.67
C VAL A 157 14.10 -16.15 -9.97
N ASP A 158 14.42 -17.38 -10.38
CA ASP A 158 15.77 -17.82 -10.68
C ASP A 158 16.35 -17.07 -11.90
N GLU A 159 15.56 -16.89 -12.96
CA GLU A 159 16.00 -16.17 -14.16
C GLU A 159 16.20 -14.66 -13.91
N VAL A 160 15.34 -14.04 -13.10
CA VAL A 160 15.51 -12.63 -12.71
C VAL A 160 16.75 -12.46 -11.82
N GLU A 161 17.01 -13.37 -10.87
CA GLU A 161 18.24 -13.35 -10.07
C GLU A 161 19.49 -13.45 -10.96
N LYS A 162 19.50 -14.37 -11.93
CA LYS A 162 20.59 -14.52 -12.91
C LYS A 162 20.77 -13.24 -13.75
N GLY A 163 19.65 -12.68 -14.23
CA GLY A 163 19.65 -11.46 -15.03
C GLY A 163 20.28 -10.28 -14.29
N PHE A 164 19.98 -10.15 -13.01
CA PHE A 164 20.54 -9.08 -12.16
C PHE A 164 21.99 -9.24 -11.75
N LYS A 165 22.66 -10.36 -12.07
CA LYS A 165 24.11 -10.50 -11.85
C LYS A 165 24.92 -9.58 -12.75
N ASN A 166 24.44 -9.33 -13.98
CA ASN A 166 25.16 -8.59 -15.01
C ASN A 166 24.41 -7.33 -15.49
N ASN A 167 23.22 -7.07 -15.00
CA ASN A 167 22.39 -5.94 -15.43
C ASN A 167 21.80 -5.23 -14.22
N ASP A 168 21.61 -3.92 -14.32
CA ASP A 168 20.96 -3.09 -13.30
C ASP A 168 19.44 -2.99 -13.51
N ARG A 169 18.94 -3.42 -14.67
CA ARG A 169 17.52 -3.38 -15.05
C ARG A 169 17.14 -4.55 -15.94
N GLY A 170 15.87 -4.93 -15.88
CA GLY A 170 15.31 -5.98 -16.75
C GLY A 170 13.81 -6.11 -16.63
N GLN A 171 13.26 -6.97 -17.49
CA GLN A 171 11.83 -7.14 -17.67
C GLN A 171 11.39 -8.54 -17.24
N LEU A 172 10.25 -8.60 -16.56
CA LEU A 172 9.52 -9.81 -16.21
C LEU A 172 8.16 -9.78 -16.92
N ILE A 173 8.00 -10.56 -17.95
CA ILE A 173 6.78 -10.64 -18.74
C ILE A 173 6.00 -11.88 -18.30
N MET A 174 4.86 -11.70 -17.67
CA MET A 174 4.00 -12.80 -17.21
C MET A 174 2.54 -12.47 -17.47
N ALA A 175 1.81 -13.42 -18.04
CA ALA A 175 0.38 -13.29 -18.32
C ALA A 175 -0.45 -12.90 -17.08
N CYS A 176 -1.61 -12.27 -17.28
CA CYS A 176 -2.53 -11.97 -16.17
C CYS A 176 -2.95 -13.26 -15.46
N GLY A 177 -3.13 -13.21 -14.13
CA GLY A 177 -3.52 -14.37 -13.33
C GLY A 177 -2.40 -15.38 -13.03
N THR A 178 -1.18 -15.19 -13.55
CA THR A 178 -0.04 -16.09 -13.25
C THR A 178 0.66 -15.78 -11.94
N GLY A 179 0.21 -14.75 -11.20
CA GLY A 179 0.72 -14.38 -9.87
C GLY A 179 1.98 -13.51 -9.91
N LYS A 180 2.04 -12.53 -10.83
CA LYS A 180 3.14 -11.53 -10.92
C LYS A 180 3.45 -10.87 -9.58
N THR A 181 2.42 -10.48 -8.83
CA THR A 181 2.55 -9.77 -7.55
C THR A 181 3.36 -10.58 -6.54
N TYR A 182 3.01 -11.86 -6.37
CA TYR A 182 3.77 -12.77 -5.49
C TYR A 182 5.17 -13.07 -6.05
N THR A 183 5.30 -13.24 -7.36
CA THR A 183 6.62 -13.46 -7.99
C THR A 183 7.54 -12.30 -7.73
N ALA A 184 7.05 -11.05 -7.80
CA ALA A 184 7.80 -9.84 -7.50
C ALA A 184 8.26 -9.79 -6.03
N LEU A 185 7.41 -10.22 -5.07
CA LEU A 185 7.80 -10.37 -3.67
C LEU A 185 8.92 -11.39 -3.50
N TRP A 186 8.79 -12.59 -4.07
CA TRP A 186 9.82 -13.62 -3.96
C TRP A 186 11.14 -13.25 -4.63
N ILE A 187 11.10 -12.45 -5.71
CA ILE A 187 12.30 -11.84 -6.30
C ILE A 187 12.96 -10.89 -5.30
N ARG A 188 12.19 -10.00 -4.64
CA ARG A 188 12.70 -9.13 -3.59
C ARG A 188 13.39 -9.92 -2.48
N GLU A 189 12.75 -10.98 -1.99
CA GLU A 189 13.30 -11.85 -0.95
C GLU A 189 14.57 -12.58 -1.42
N ARG A 190 14.57 -13.11 -2.64
CA ARG A 190 15.70 -13.83 -3.22
C ARG A 190 16.95 -12.94 -3.35
N ILE A 191 16.78 -11.70 -3.78
CA ILE A 191 17.91 -10.75 -3.88
C ILE A 191 18.21 -10.03 -2.56
N ASN A 192 17.46 -10.34 -1.50
CA ASN A 192 17.59 -9.79 -0.15
C ASN A 192 17.57 -8.26 -0.13
N SER A 193 16.62 -7.63 -0.84
CA SER A 193 16.52 -6.17 -0.91
C SER A 193 16.01 -5.59 0.41
N GLN A 194 16.83 -4.74 1.05
CA GLN A 194 16.48 -4.06 2.30
C GLN A 194 15.69 -2.76 2.08
N SER A 195 15.73 -2.19 0.89
CA SER A 195 14.93 -1.01 0.53
C SER A 195 14.32 -1.18 -0.86
N THR A 196 13.00 -1.31 -0.91
CA THR A 196 12.26 -1.58 -2.15
C THR A 196 11.22 -0.50 -2.39
N LEU A 197 11.12 -0.05 -3.64
CA LEU A 197 9.99 0.75 -4.13
C LEU A 197 9.15 -0.11 -5.06
N VAL A 198 7.84 -0.14 -4.82
CA VAL A 198 6.87 -0.80 -5.70
C VAL A 198 5.94 0.26 -6.26
N LEU A 199 5.94 0.42 -7.58
CA LEU A 199 5.09 1.35 -8.30
C LEU A 199 3.96 0.60 -9.00
N VAL A 200 2.74 1.06 -8.75
CA VAL A 200 1.52 0.48 -9.32
C VAL A 200 0.67 1.55 -10.00
N PRO A 201 -0.20 1.19 -10.96
CA PRO A 201 -0.94 2.17 -11.74
C PRO A 201 -2.20 2.74 -11.04
N SER A 202 -2.70 2.11 -9.98
CA SER A 202 -3.95 2.51 -9.32
C SER A 202 -3.94 2.27 -7.82
N LEU A 203 -4.87 2.92 -7.10
CA LEU A 203 -5.06 2.74 -5.65
C LEU A 203 -5.54 1.32 -5.32
N SER A 204 -6.40 0.73 -6.14
CA SER A 204 -6.87 -0.65 -5.93
C SER A 204 -5.74 -1.66 -6.04
N LEU A 205 -4.85 -1.50 -7.03
CA LEU A 205 -3.66 -2.34 -7.17
C LEU A 205 -2.66 -2.11 -6.03
N LEU A 206 -2.57 -0.88 -5.52
CA LEU A 206 -1.73 -0.59 -4.35
C LEU A 206 -2.24 -1.35 -3.13
N SER A 207 -3.54 -1.27 -2.83
CA SER A 207 -4.17 -1.98 -1.72
C SER A 207 -4.01 -3.50 -1.85
N GLN A 208 -4.25 -4.03 -3.05
CA GLN A 208 -4.08 -5.46 -3.31
C GLN A 208 -2.61 -5.89 -3.13
N THR A 209 -1.66 -5.16 -3.71
CA THR A 209 -0.24 -5.51 -3.65
C THR A 209 0.29 -5.45 -2.21
N LEU A 210 -0.09 -4.42 -1.46
CA LEU A 210 0.26 -4.30 -0.04
C LEU A 210 -0.21 -5.52 0.75
N ARG A 211 -1.49 -5.89 0.64
CA ARG A 211 -2.08 -7.02 1.34
C ARG A 211 -1.41 -8.34 0.95
N GLU A 212 -1.24 -8.60 -0.35
CA GLU A 212 -0.59 -9.82 -0.83
C GLU A 212 0.85 -9.93 -0.33
N TRP A 213 1.60 -8.83 -0.31
CA TRP A 213 3.00 -8.83 0.13
C TRP A 213 3.14 -9.00 1.64
N THR A 214 2.34 -8.30 2.44
CA THR A 214 2.38 -8.42 3.92
C THR A 214 1.92 -9.79 4.38
N PHE A 215 0.97 -10.39 3.65
CA PHE A 215 0.51 -11.76 3.91
C PHE A 215 1.55 -12.83 3.56
N ALA A 216 2.16 -12.75 2.38
CA ALA A 216 3.00 -13.82 1.84
C ALA A 216 4.48 -13.69 2.19
N SER A 217 4.91 -12.57 2.74
CA SER A 217 6.32 -12.34 3.06
C SER A 217 6.79 -13.26 4.19
N LYS A 218 7.97 -13.84 4.00
CA LYS A 218 8.67 -14.65 5.02
C LYS A 218 9.31 -13.79 6.10
N GLU A 219 9.74 -12.58 5.74
CA GLU A 219 10.41 -11.64 6.63
C GLU A 219 9.57 -10.38 6.80
N SER A 220 9.50 -9.87 8.02
CA SER A 220 8.83 -8.59 8.29
C SER A 220 9.60 -7.44 7.64
N PHE A 221 8.85 -6.46 7.15
CA PHE A 221 9.39 -5.21 6.65
C PHE A 221 8.47 -4.06 7.08
N ASP A 222 9.05 -2.88 7.21
CA ASP A 222 8.29 -1.68 7.46
C ASP A 222 7.66 -1.19 6.15
N VAL A 223 6.45 -0.63 6.25
CA VAL A 223 5.65 -0.20 5.10
C VAL A 223 5.43 1.31 5.14
N LEU A 224 5.51 1.94 3.97
CA LEU A 224 5.00 3.28 3.73
C LEU A 224 4.24 3.32 2.41
N CYS A 225 3.00 3.81 2.45
CA CYS A 225 2.20 4.04 1.26
C CYS A 225 2.25 5.50 0.86
N VAL A 226 2.66 5.77 -0.39
CA VAL A 226 2.83 7.13 -0.92
C VAL A 226 1.81 7.38 -2.02
N CYS A 227 0.82 8.22 -1.72
CA CYS A 227 -0.23 8.64 -2.65
C CYS A 227 -0.56 10.11 -2.43
N SER A 228 -1.04 10.78 -3.49
CA SER A 228 -1.54 12.15 -3.44
C SER A 228 -2.97 12.21 -3.98
N ASP A 229 -3.78 13.15 -3.47
CA ASP A 229 -5.17 13.35 -3.90
C ASP A 229 -5.30 13.74 -5.38
N GLU A 230 -4.23 14.27 -5.99
CA GLU A 230 -4.21 14.63 -7.40
C GLU A 230 -4.44 13.43 -8.35
N THR A 231 -4.33 12.21 -7.84
CA THR A 231 -4.62 10.98 -8.60
C THR A 231 -6.11 10.79 -8.88
N VAL A 232 -6.97 11.45 -8.13
CA VAL A 232 -8.44 11.28 -8.14
C VAL A 232 -9.15 11.98 -9.30
N GLY A 233 -8.55 13.01 -9.89
CA GLY A 233 -9.22 13.86 -10.89
C GLY A 233 -9.28 13.34 -12.33
N LYS A 234 -8.53 12.30 -12.68
CA LYS A 234 -8.48 11.74 -14.04
C LYS A 234 -9.15 10.38 -14.10
N LYS A 235 -10.36 10.34 -14.64
CA LYS A 235 -11.08 9.10 -14.96
C LYS A 235 -10.22 8.22 -15.88
N SER A 236 -9.39 7.36 -15.31
CA SER A 236 -8.89 6.20 -16.03
C SER A 236 -10.00 5.14 -15.95
N GLY A 237 -10.57 4.77 -17.09
CA GLY A 237 -11.75 3.90 -17.19
C GLY A 237 -11.51 2.44 -16.74
N TYR A 238 -10.56 2.16 -15.88
CA TYR A 238 -10.11 0.82 -15.53
C TYR A 238 -10.24 0.44 -14.05
N ASP A 239 -10.64 1.37 -13.15
CA ASP A 239 -10.76 1.01 -11.74
C ASP A 239 -11.94 1.73 -11.05
N PRO A 240 -13.08 1.05 -10.91
CA PRO A 240 -14.29 1.67 -10.33
C PRO A 240 -14.35 1.58 -8.79
N ILE A 241 -13.46 0.85 -8.11
CA ILE A 241 -13.67 0.43 -6.72
C ILE A 241 -13.07 1.41 -5.71
N ILE A 242 -11.85 1.92 -5.91
CA ILE A 242 -11.21 2.89 -5.02
C ILE A 242 -10.96 4.18 -5.80
N GLN A 243 -11.71 5.23 -5.50
CA GLN A 243 -11.69 6.50 -6.22
C GLN A 243 -10.93 7.61 -5.49
N SER A 244 -10.73 7.45 -4.17
CA SER A 244 -10.07 8.44 -3.31
C SER A 244 -9.05 7.77 -2.40
N VAL A 245 -8.03 8.51 -2.00
CA VAL A 245 -7.08 8.08 -0.95
C VAL A 245 -7.78 7.85 0.39
N HIS A 246 -8.90 8.54 0.64
CA HIS A 246 -9.74 8.36 1.83
C HIS A 246 -10.51 7.03 1.85
N ASP A 247 -10.62 6.34 0.72
CA ASP A 247 -11.24 5.01 0.63
C ASP A 247 -10.24 3.87 0.89
N LEU A 248 -8.96 4.20 1.15
CA LEU A 248 -7.94 3.19 1.48
C LEU A 248 -8.05 2.80 2.96
N PRO A 249 -8.06 1.50 3.30
CA PRO A 249 -8.17 1.01 4.68
C PRO A 249 -6.84 1.07 5.45
N PHE A 250 -5.87 1.87 5.01
CA PHE A 250 -4.56 2.07 5.61
C PHE A 250 -4.04 3.49 5.37
N PRO A 251 -3.07 3.96 6.18
CA PRO A 251 -2.53 5.30 6.05
C PRO A 251 -1.70 5.48 4.79
N VAL A 252 -1.84 6.67 4.19
CA VAL A 252 -0.99 7.12 3.08
C VAL A 252 -0.35 8.47 3.42
N THR A 253 0.73 8.81 2.72
CA THR A 253 1.37 10.12 2.85
C THR A 253 1.71 10.72 1.50
N SER A 254 1.66 12.04 1.43
CA SER A 254 2.23 12.84 0.33
C SER A 254 3.39 13.73 0.82
N ASP A 255 3.76 13.61 2.09
CA ASP A 255 4.81 14.41 2.72
C ASP A 255 6.21 13.90 2.35
N VAL A 256 6.97 14.75 1.68
CA VAL A 256 8.33 14.46 1.21
C VAL A 256 9.32 14.23 2.38
N GLU A 257 9.10 14.90 3.53
CA GLU A 257 9.94 14.72 4.72
C GLU A 257 9.68 13.37 5.39
N VAL A 258 8.41 12.96 5.50
CA VAL A 258 8.05 11.64 6.02
C VAL A 258 8.65 10.54 5.15
N ILE A 259 8.59 10.67 3.82
CA ILE A 259 9.21 9.73 2.88
C ILE A 259 10.73 9.66 3.11
N GLY A 260 11.39 10.82 3.26
CA GLY A 260 12.83 10.92 3.50
C GLY A 260 13.26 10.26 4.80
N ASN A 261 12.56 10.53 5.88
CA ASN A 261 12.83 9.95 7.20
C ASN A 261 12.63 8.43 7.18
N PHE A 262 11.57 7.95 6.52
CA PHE A 262 11.33 6.52 6.36
C PHE A 262 12.47 5.83 5.60
N LEU A 263 12.96 6.42 4.52
CA LEU A 263 14.07 5.86 3.74
C LEU A 263 15.40 5.83 4.53
N GLN A 264 15.61 6.80 5.43
CA GLN A 264 16.81 6.87 6.29
C GLN A 264 16.75 5.93 7.49
N ALA A 265 15.58 5.51 7.91
CA ALA A 265 15.42 4.59 9.05
C ALA A 265 16.16 3.27 8.78
N LYS A 266 16.55 2.56 9.83
CA LYS A 266 17.18 1.23 9.73
C LYS A 266 16.11 0.17 9.48
N GLY A 267 16.53 -0.98 8.97
CA GLY A 267 15.66 -2.15 8.77
C GLY A 267 15.19 -2.33 7.34
N SER A 268 14.55 -3.48 7.11
CA SER A 268 13.95 -3.83 5.84
C SER A 268 12.69 -3.01 5.61
N LYS A 269 12.54 -2.40 4.45
CA LYS A 269 11.43 -1.47 4.17
C LYS A 269 10.95 -1.54 2.73
N VAL A 270 9.66 -1.29 2.57
CA VAL A 270 9.00 -1.21 1.26
C VAL A 270 8.15 0.06 1.20
N ILE A 271 8.35 0.84 0.15
CA ILE A 271 7.42 1.91 -0.23
C ILE A 271 6.53 1.39 -1.34
N PHE A 272 5.22 1.43 -1.12
CA PHE A 272 4.21 1.24 -2.16
C PHE A 272 3.72 2.60 -2.62
N SER A 273 3.72 2.84 -3.93
CA SER A 273 3.30 4.14 -4.46
C SER A 273 2.58 3.97 -5.80
N THR A 274 1.68 4.90 -6.10
CA THR A 274 1.20 5.04 -7.47
C THR A 274 2.25 5.72 -8.33
N TYR A 275 2.21 5.47 -9.66
CA TYR A 275 3.09 6.19 -10.58
C TYR A 275 2.91 7.71 -10.51
N HIS A 276 1.68 8.17 -10.33
CA HIS A 276 1.40 9.61 -10.21
C HIS A 276 2.12 10.26 -9.03
N SER A 277 2.32 9.53 -7.95
CA SER A 277 3.00 10.02 -6.75
C SER A 277 4.51 9.80 -6.75
N SER A 278 5.05 9.12 -7.77
CA SER A 278 6.50 8.88 -7.91
C SER A 278 7.38 10.14 -7.91
N PRO A 279 6.92 11.33 -8.38
CA PRO A 279 7.67 12.56 -8.24
C PRO A 279 7.94 12.98 -6.78
N LEU A 280 7.06 12.64 -5.82
CA LEU A 280 7.29 12.90 -4.39
C LEU A 280 8.49 12.11 -3.86
N ILE A 281 8.66 10.89 -4.35
CA ILE A 281 9.79 10.03 -4.01
C ILE A 281 11.09 10.61 -4.58
N ALA A 282 11.07 11.07 -5.83
CA ALA A 282 12.20 11.75 -6.46
C ALA A 282 12.59 13.02 -5.69
N GLN A 283 11.60 13.83 -5.28
CA GLN A 283 11.84 15.02 -4.45
C GLN A 283 12.46 14.66 -3.11
N SER A 284 11.98 13.59 -2.45
CA SER A 284 12.53 13.14 -1.17
C SER A 284 14.00 12.71 -1.30
N GLN A 285 14.34 11.96 -2.33
CA GLN A 285 15.73 11.58 -2.59
C GLN A 285 16.64 12.78 -2.93
N SER A 286 16.09 13.80 -3.59
CA SER A 286 16.83 15.01 -3.93
C SER A 286 17.03 15.94 -2.71
N LYS A 287 15.94 16.30 -2.01
CA LYS A 287 15.96 17.26 -0.90
C LYS A 287 16.59 16.69 0.37
N ASN A 288 16.20 15.48 0.75
CA ASN A 288 16.55 14.91 2.06
C ASN A 288 17.80 14.01 1.98
N LYS A 289 18.47 13.97 0.82
CA LYS A 289 19.60 13.06 0.58
C LYS A 289 19.28 11.61 0.97
N ALA A 290 18.02 11.21 0.83
CA ALA A 290 17.59 9.86 1.14
C ALA A 290 18.39 8.83 0.32
N PRO A 291 18.67 7.64 0.84
CA PRO A 291 19.49 6.64 0.15
C PRO A 291 18.81 6.15 -1.13
N SER A 292 19.60 5.56 -2.03
CA SER A 292 19.09 4.86 -3.21
C SER A 292 18.34 3.59 -2.79
N PHE A 293 17.28 3.25 -3.50
CA PHE A 293 16.65 1.95 -3.37
C PHE A 293 17.59 0.83 -3.81
N GLU A 294 17.50 -0.31 -3.17
CA GLU A 294 18.20 -1.51 -3.66
C GLU A 294 17.46 -2.14 -4.84
N LEU A 295 16.12 -2.08 -4.79
CA LEU A 295 15.24 -2.57 -5.85
C LEU A 295 14.09 -1.59 -6.08
N VAL A 296 13.80 -1.33 -7.35
CA VAL A 296 12.53 -0.72 -7.79
C VAL A 296 11.79 -1.74 -8.65
N ILE A 297 10.53 -1.95 -8.35
CA ILE A 297 9.60 -2.77 -9.13
C ILE A 297 8.54 -1.85 -9.71
N ALA A 298 8.47 -1.81 -11.03
CA ALA A 298 7.48 -1.05 -11.77
C ALA A 298 6.45 -2.03 -12.34
N ASP A 299 5.29 -2.16 -11.68
CA ASP A 299 4.23 -3.07 -12.11
C ASP A 299 3.37 -2.43 -13.20
N GLU A 300 2.84 -3.27 -14.10
CA GLU A 300 2.18 -2.84 -15.34
C GLU A 300 3.02 -1.82 -16.15
N ALA A 301 4.31 -2.12 -16.29
CA ALA A 301 5.34 -1.23 -16.83
C ALA A 301 5.10 -0.78 -18.29
N HIS A 302 4.17 -1.42 -19.01
CA HIS A 302 3.70 -0.93 -20.30
C HIS A 302 3.12 0.50 -20.22
N ARG A 303 2.72 0.97 -19.03
CA ARG A 303 2.27 2.34 -18.78
C ARG A 303 3.41 3.35 -18.69
N CYS A 304 4.64 2.89 -18.47
CA CYS A 304 5.84 3.75 -18.50
C CYS A 304 6.30 4.05 -19.92
N THR A 305 5.65 3.47 -20.93
CA THR A 305 5.95 3.71 -22.35
C THR A 305 5.21 4.93 -22.87
N GLY A 306 5.71 5.53 -23.94
CA GLY A 306 5.12 6.69 -24.58
C GLY A 306 5.94 7.95 -24.39
N GLU A 307 5.26 9.07 -24.23
CA GLU A 307 5.87 10.40 -24.17
C GLU A 307 6.70 10.61 -22.89
N ALA A 308 7.92 11.09 -23.06
CA ALA A 308 8.80 11.43 -21.95
C ALA A 308 8.25 12.61 -21.12
N GLY A 309 8.56 12.64 -19.81
CA GLY A 309 8.18 13.73 -18.90
C GLY A 309 6.86 13.55 -18.17
N SER A 310 6.15 12.44 -18.36
CA SER A 310 4.99 12.10 -17.53
C SER A 310 5.43 11.54 -16.17
N SER A 311 4.55 11.58 -15.16
CA SER A 311 4.81 10.94 -13.86
C SER A 311 5.11 9.44 -13.97
N PHE A 312 4.61 8.78 -15.02
CA PHE A 312 4.87 7.37 -15.30
C PHE A 312 6.31 7.10 -15.75
N THR A 313 6.98 8.07 -16.36
CA THR A 313 8.36 7.92 -16.84
C THR A 313 9.42 8.27 -15.79
N THR A 314 9.04 8.85 -14.65
CA THR A 314 9.96 9.21 -13.55
C THR A 314 10.81 8.03 -13.10
N VAL A 315 10.27 6.82 -13.09
CA VAL A 315 10.98 5.58 -12.68
C VAL A 315 12.05 5.13 -13.66
N LEU A 316 12.00 5.58 -14.91
CA LEU A 316 12.95 5.20 -15.95
C LEU A 316 14.31 5.90 -15.77
N ASP A 317 14.29 7.10 -15.17
CA ASP A 317 15.47 7.95 -14.99
C ASP A 317 16.11 7.76 -13.61
N ASN A 318 17.38 7.32 -13.61
CA ASN A 318 18.15 7.14 -12.37
C ASN A 318 18.57 8.45 -11.70
N SER A 319 18.49 9.58 -12.40
CA SER A 319 18.73 10.91 -11.81
C SER A 319 17.54 11.37 -10.97
N LEU A 320 16.34 10.91 -11.28
CA LEU A 320 15.09 11.22 -10.57
C LEU A 320 14.86 10.25 -9.42
N ILE A 321 14.74 8.95 -9.70
CA ILE A 321 14.61 7.92 -8.68
C ILE A 321 15.88 7.06 -8.70
N ARG A 322 16.72 7.23 -7.68
CA ARG A 322 17.98 6.47 -7.58
C ARG A 322 17.72 5.04 -7.09
N ALA A 323 18.17 4.07 -7.86
CA ALA A 323 18.08 2.66 -7.50
C ALA A 323 19.23 1.84 -8.05
N LYS A 324 19.63 0.77 -7.32
CA LYS A 324 20.65 -0.18 -7.75
C LYS A 324 20.13 -1.14 -8.82
N LYS A 325 18.87 -1.57 -8.69
CA LYS A 325 18.20 -2.51 -9.60
C LYS A 325 16.77 -2.04 -9.92
N ARG A 326 16.32 -2.30 -11.16
CA ARG A 326 14.95 -2.04 -11.62
C ARG A 326 14.37 -3.27 -12.30
N LEU A 327 13.19 -3.67 -11.87
CA LEU A 327 12.40 -4.73 -12.49
C LEU A 327 11.11 -4.13 -13.06
N PHE A 328 10.94 -4.29 -14.35
CA PHE A 328 9.73 -3.87 -15.07
C PHE A 328 8.82 -5.07 -15.28
N THR A 329 7.66 -5.12 -14.62
CA THR A 329 6.74 -6.26 -14.72
C THR A 329 5.52 -5.88 -15.55
N THR A 330 5.10 -6.77 -16.45
CA THR A 330 3.89 -6.58 -17.25
C THR A 330 3.39 -7.90 -17.83
N ALA A 331 2.10 -7.95 -18.17
CA ALA A 331 1.52 -9.02 -18.98
C ALA A 331 1.59 -8.72 -20.50
N THR A 332 1.61 -7.44 -20.85
CA THR A 332 1.45 -6.93 -22.22
C THR A 332 2.55 -5.91 -22.53
N PRO A 333 3.76 -6.36 -22.92
CA PRO A 333 4.82 -5.42 -23.26
C PRO A 333 4.39 -4.56 -24.46
N LYS A 334 4.62 -3.27 -24.36
CA LYS A 334 4.24 -2.31 -25.40
C LYS A 334 5.46 -1.81 -26.14
N THR A 335 5.43 -1.95 -27.46
CA THR A 335 6.47 -1.51 -28.37
C THR A 335 5.91 -0.56 -29.42
N TYR A 336 6.75 0.22 -30.05
CA TYR A 336 6.34 1.17 -31.08
C TYR A 336 7.12 0.92 -32.37
N THR A 337 6.42 1.00 -33.52
CA THR A 337 7.06 0.85 -34.83
C THR A 337 8.01 2.03 -35.10
N ALA A 338 9.05 1.79 -35.91
CA ALA A 338 10.02 2.80 -36.31
C ALA A 338 9.34 4.05 -36.93
N ASN A 339 8.27 3.86 -37.68
CA ASN A 339 7.52 4.96 -38.30
C ASN A 339 6.82 5.82 -37.26
N LEU A 340 6.25 5.24 -36.19
CA LEU A 340 5.63 5.99 -35.10
C LEU A 340 6.67 6.77 -34.30
N LYS A 341 7.83 6.17 -34.00
CA LYS A 341 8.93 6.86 -33.31
C LYS A 341 9.41 8.06 -34.12
N LYS A 342 9.66 7.87 -35.43
CA LYS A 342 10.09 8.94 -36.32
C LYS A 342 9.07 10.08 -36.43
N SER A 343 7.77 9.75 -36.57
CA SER A 343 6.71 10.75 -36.61
C SER A 343 6.55 11.53 -35.30
N ALA A 344 6.89 10.93 -34.17
CA ALA A 344 6.92 11.62 -32.88
C ALA A 344 8.15 12.54 -32.76
N GLU A 345 9.33 12.09 -33.17
CA GLU A 345 10.54 12.95 -33.23
C GLU A 345 10.33 14.19 -34.09
N GLU A 346 9.68 14.06 -35.25
CA GLU A 346 9.32 15.18 -36.13
C GLU A 346 8.41 16.21 -35.43
N ARG A 347 7.68 15.81 -34.40
CA ARG A 347 6.84 16.67 -33.55
C ARG A 347 7.54 17.14 -32.28
N GLY A 348 8.83 16.80 -32.11
CA GLY A 348 9.57 17.13 -30.89
C GLY A 348 9.22 16.29 -29.66
N VAL A 349 8.61 15.12 -29.88
CA VAL A 349 8.19 14.20 -28.81
C VAL A 349 9.04 12.93 -28.89
N GLU A 350 9.74 12.58 -27.79
CA GLU A 350 10.44 11.31 -27.67
C GLU A 350 9.49 10.24 -27.13
N ILE A 351 9.32 9.15 -27.86
CA ILE A 351 8.50 8.00 -27.47
C ILE A 351 9.38 6.80 -27.20
N THR A 352 9.27 6.27 -26.00
CA THR A 352 10.03 5.10 -25.54
C THR A 352 9.15 3.85 -25.47
N GLY A 353 9.59 2.74 -26.09
CA GLY A 353 8.95 1.44 -26.01
C GLY A 353 9.72 0.45 -25.14
N MET A 354 9.07 -0.63 -24.73
CA MET A 354 9.71 -1.69 -23.91
C MET A 354 10.77 -2.50 -24.68
N ASP A 355 10.84 -2.34 -25.99
CA ASP A 355 11.91 -2.87 -26.84
C ASP A 355 13.27 -2.14 -26.67
N GLU A 356 13.29 -1.01 -25.95
CA GLU A 356 14.50 -0.24 -25.70
C GLU A 356 15.27 -0.77 -24.50
N GLU A 357 16.20 -1.69 -24.75
CA GLU A 357 17.01 -2.32 -23.68
C GLU A 357 17.79 -1.33 -22.82
N LYS A 358 18.19 -0.17 -23.35
CA LYS A 358 18.86 0.88 -22.55
C LYS A 358 17.97 1.46 -21.46
N VAL A 359 16.65 1.45 -21.67
CA VAL A 359 15.65 2.04 -20.78
C VAL A 359 15.01 0.99 -19.90
N PHE A 360 14.52 -0.10 -20.48
CA PHE A 360 13.78 -1.14 -19.75
C PHE A 360 14.64 -2.38 -19.40
N GLY A 361 15.84 -2.49 -19.95
CA GLY A 361 16.68 -3.67 -19.78
C GLY A 361 16.22 -4.85 -20.64
N LYS A 362 16.94 -5.95 -20.55
CA LYS A 362 16.64 -7.21 -21.24
C LYS A 362 15.44 -7.90 -20.61
N VAL A 363 14.73 -8.71 -21.40
CA VAL A 363 13.73 -9.65 -20.86
C VAL A 363 14.48 -10.77 -20.14
N PHE A 364 14.30 -10.84 -18.82
CA PHE A 364 14.90 -11.90 -17.99
C PHE A 364 14.05 -13.18 -18.02
N TYR A 365 12.73 -13.02 -18.02
CA TYR A 365 11.80 -14.14 -18.10
C TYR A 365 10.53 -13.74 -18.84
N SER A 366 9.97 -14.67 -19.59
CA SER A 366 8.74 -14.45 -20.35
C SER A 366 7.83 -15.69 -20.26
N LEU A 367 6.62 -15.49 -19.75
CA LEU A 367 5.52 -16.45 -19.74
C LEU A 367 4.30 -15.80 -20.40
N PRO A 368 4.19 -15.82 -21.74
CA PRO A 368 3.06 -15.24 -22.46
C PRO A 368 1.77 -16.04 -22.24
N PHE A 369 0.66 -15.49 -22.68
CA PHE A 369 -0.58 -16.26 -22.82
C PHE A 369 -0.35 -17.41 -23.81
N GLY A 370 -0.72 -18.64 -23.40
CA GLY A 370 -0.69 -19.83 -24.23
C GLY A 370 -1.84 -19.85 -25.23
#